data_2f3bd67a7471cb610da2247f5b591aa9
#
_entry.id   2f3bd67a7471cb610da2247f5b591aa9
#
_cell.length_a   1.000
_cell.length_b   1.000
_cell.length_c   1.000
_cell.angle_alpha   90.00
_cell.angle_beta   90.00
_cell.angle_gamma   90.00
#
_symmetry.space_group_name_H-M   'P 1'
#
loop_
_entity.id
_entity.type
_entity.pdbx_description
1 polymer ?
#
loop_
_entity_poly.entity_id
_entity_poly.type
_entity_poly.pdbx_seq_one_letter_code
_entity_poly.pdbx_strand_id
1 'polypeptide(L)'
;MEDRSEYLHSFYASLVCTAARVRDSRIEQAFRAVKREPFVGPGPWRITLGGHPYVMTPNDDPAFIYQNTLVALDSAQGLNIGMPSAHAYWLDGCDLKEGETVLQVGVGTGYYTAILAQLVGSRGQVHAYEIDESLADRARQSERPAPGQCSGEVGPCA
;
A
#
# COMPACT_ATOMS: atom_id res chain seq x y z
N MET A 1 7.01 16.71 21.35
CA MET A 1 5.62 16.23 21.15
C MET A 1 5.65 15.49 19.82
N GLU A 2 5.61 14.15 19.89
CA GLU A 2 5.60 13.33 18.67
C GLU A 2 4.39 13.71 17.82
N ASP A 3 4.59 13.72 16.51
CA ASP A 3 3.52 14.07 15.56
C ASP A 3 2.46 12.97 15.57
N ARG A 4 1.18 13.34 15.70
CA ARG A 4 0.05 12.40 15.63
C ARG A 4 0.13 11.47 14.41
N SER A 5 0.63 11.98 13.29
CA SER A 5 0.83 11.21 12.05
C SER A 5 1.82 10.06 12.26
N GLU A 6 2.93 10.30 12.96
CA GLU A 6 3.93 9.26 13.24
C GLU A 6 3.37 8.15 14.13
N TYR A 7 2.56 8.49 15.14
CA TYR A 7 1.86 7.49 15.95
C TYR A 7 0.92 6.61 15.11
N LEU A 8 0.11 7.23 14.23
CA LEU A 8 -0.81 6.49 13.37
C LEU A 8 -0.05 5.51 12.46
N HIS A 9 1.03 5.95 11.82
CA HIS A 9 1.82 5.10 10.94
C HIS A 9 2.50 3.96 11.70
N SER A 10 3.10 4.25 12.85
CA SER A 10 3.78 3.26 13.69
C SER A 10 2.79 2.21 14.20
N PHE A 11 1.66 2.64 14.77
CA PHE A 11 0.63 1.74 15.27
C PHE A 11 0.03 0.87 14.16
N TYR A 12 -0.27 1.47 13.00
CA TYR A 12 -0.79 0.74 11.86
C TYR A 12 0.17 -0.35 11.36
N ALA A 13 1.45 -0.02 11.20
CA ALA A 13 2.46 -0.98 10.75
C ALA A 13 2.56 -2.16 11.72
N SER A 14 2.62 -1.89 13.02
CA SER A 14 2.65 -2.91 14.07
C SER A 14 1.38 -3.76 14.09
N LEU A 15 0.19 -3.14 13.99
CA LEU A 15 -1.09 -3.83 13.92
C LEU A 15 -1.17 -4.80 12.75
N VAL A 16 -0.78 -4.34 11.55
CA VAL A 16 -0.80 -5.12 10.31
C VAL A 16 0.16 -6.29 10.40
N CYS A 17 1.41 -6.05 10.80
CA CYS A 17 2.44 -7.08 10.88
C CYS A 17 2.15 -8.11 11.98
N THR A 18 1.60 -7.69 13.12
CA THR A 18 1.16 -8.60 14.18
C THR A 18 0.00 -9.49 13.69
N ALA A 19 -1.01 -8.91 13.04
CA ALA A 19 -2.13 -9.66 12.48
C ALA A 19 -1.69 -10.68 11.42
N ALA A 20 -0.69 -10.33 10.62
CA ALA A 20 -0.11 -11.18 9.57
C ALA A 20 0.96 -12.17 10.10
N ARG A 21 1.38 -12.05 11.37
CA ARG A 21 2.49 -12.81 11.96
C ARG A 21 3.80 -12.68 11.17
N VAL A 22 4.08 -11.46 10.70
CA VAL A 22 5.30 -11.13 9.95
C VAL A 22 6.54 -11.36 10.81
N ARG A 23 7.58 -11.94 10.24
CA ARG A 23 8.87 -12.22 10.88
C ARG A 23 9.96 -11.25 10.45
N ASP A 24 9.87 -10.72 9.23
CA ASP A 24 10.81 -9.75 8.69
C ASP A 24 10.45 -8.33 9.11
N SER A 25 11.23 -7.75 10.03
CA SER A 25 11.01 -6.38 10.54
C SER A 25 11.09 -5.29 9.47
N ARG A 26 11.69 -5.56 8.31
CA ARG A 26 11.74 -4.61 7.19
C ARG A 26 10.35 -4.35 6.61
N ILE A 27 9.45 -5.33 6.68
CA ILE A 27 8.06 -5.19 6.24
C ILE A 27 7.34 -4.17 7.13
N GLU A 28 7.49 -4.26 8.46
CA GLU A 28 6.90 -3.27 9.38
C GLU A 28 7.46 -1.86 9.11
N GLN A 29 8.77 -1.74 8.89
CA GLN A 29 9.39 -0.47 8.53
C GLN A 29 8.85 0.10 7.22
N ALA A 30 8.63 -0.74 6.20
CA ALA A 30 8.05 -0.33 4.93
C ALA A 30 6.60 0.16 5.08
N PHE A 31 5.75 -0.57 5.83
CA PHE A 31 4.38 -0.14 6.15
C PHE A 31 4.33 1.17 6.94
N ARG A 32 5.30 1.41 7.82
CA ARG A 32 5.43 2.66 8.57
C ARG A 32 5.86 3.82 7.67
N ALA A 33 6.77 3.58 6.73
CA ALA A 33 7.35 4.62 5.87
C ALA A 33 6.41 5.06 4.75
N VAL A 34 5.62 4.13 4.18
CA VAL A 34 4.74 4.39 3.03
C VAL A 34 3.39 4.91 3.51
N LYS A 35 3.11 6.18 3.26
CA LYS A 35 1.82 6.82 3.58
C LYS A 35 0.72 6.28 2.70
N ARG A 36 -0.50 6.11 3.26
CA ARG A 36 -1.65 5.58 2.50
C ARG A 36 -2.42 6.65 1.73
N GLU A 37 -2.45 7.89 2.22
CA GLU A 37 -3.27 8.97 1.67
C GLU A 37 -3.08 9.19 0.17
N PRO A 38 -1.85 9.21 -0.38
CA PRO A 38 -1.65 9.42 -1.82
C PRO A 38 -2.33 8.36 -2.68
N PHE A 39 -2.50 7.14 -2.15
CA PHE A 39 -2.99 5.98 -2.90
C PHE A 39 -4.49 5.78 -2.79
N VAL A 40 -5.14 6.29 -1.74
CA VAL A 40 -6.59 6.18 -1.54
C VAL A 40 -7.35 7.43 -1.98
N GLY A 41 -6.64 8.54 -2.22
CA GLY A 41 -7.24 9.82 -2.56
C GLY A 41 -7.90 10.53 -1.36
N PRO A 42 -8.59 11.66 -1.61
CA PRO A 42 -9.21 12.44 -0.55
C PRO A 42 -10.37 11.69 0.11
N GLY A 43 -10.54 11.90 1.43
CA GLY A 43 -11.67 11.41 2.20
C GLY A 43 -12.94 12.27 2.01
N PRO A 44 -14.08 11.87 2.62
CA PRO A 44 -14.26 10.63 3.39
C PRO A 44 -14.23 9.37 2.52
N TRP A 45 -13.79 8.26 3.11
CA TRP A 45 -13.58 7.00 2.40
C TRP A 45 -14.68 5.97 2.67
N ARG A 46 -14.84 5.03 1.75
CA ARG A 46 -15.62 3.81 1.95
C ARG A 46 -14.67 2.70 2.40
N ILE A 47 -14.87 2.19 3.62
CA ILE A 47 -14.03 1.15 4.21
C ILE A 47 -14.83 -0.10 4.56
N THR A 48 -14.19 -1.27 4.60
CA THR A 48 -14.79 -2.53 5.07
C THR A 48 -13.74 -3.47 5.65
N LEU A 49 -14.16 -4.32 6.58
CA LEU A 49 -13.32 -5.38 7.17
C LEU A 49 -13.25 -6.66 6.32
N GLY A 50 -13.62 -6.58 5.03
CA GLY A 50 -13.69 -7.73 4.14
C GLY A 50 -14.93 -8.58 4.37
N GLY A 51 -15.60 -8.99 3.28
CA GLY A 51 -16.84 -9.77 3.35
C GLY A 51 -18.07 -9.04 3.90
N HIS A 52 -17.93 -7.76 4.27
CA HIS A 52 -19.00 -6.90 4.77
C HIS A 52 -19.27 -5.74 3.81
N PRO A 53 -20.46 -5.12 3.84
CA PRO A 53 -20.72 -3.91 3.09
C PRO A 53 -19.75 -2.78 3.44
N TYR A 54 -19.47 -1.92 2.46
CA TYR A 54 -18.68 -0.71 2.70
C TYR A 54 -19.45 0.29 3.56
N VAL A 55 -18.76 0.89 4.50
CA VAL A 55 -19.26 1.97 5.36
C VAL A 55 -18.48 3.25 5.05
N MET A 56 -19.19 4.37 4.92
CA MET A 56 -18.55 5.67 4.75
C MET A 56 -17.96 6.16 6.06
N THR A 57 -16.70 6.62 6.04
CA THR A 57 -16.10 7.28 7.21
C THR A 57 -16.81 8.61 7.47
N PRO A 58 -16.94 9.05 8.73
CA PRO A 58 -17.67 10.27 9.06
C PRO A 58 -16.99 11.55 8.58
N ASN A 59 -15.68 11.49 8.36
CA ASN A 59 -14.85 12.58 7.85
C ASN A 59 -13.56 12.01 7.22
N ASP A 60 -12.63 12.88 6.90
CA ASP A 60 -11.33 12.60 6.27
C ASP A 60 -10.17 12.45 7.29
N ASP A 61 -10.46 12.10 8.55
CA ASP A 61 -9.40 11.81 9.54
C ASP A 61 -8.60 10.57 9.09
N PRO A 62 -7.28 10.69 8.87
CA PRO A 62 -6.44 9.58 8.44
C PRO A 62 -6.50 8.33 9.34
N ALA A 63 -6.89 8.46 10.60
CA ALA A 63 -7.06 7.32 11.49
C ALA A 63 -8.02 6.25 10.95
N PHE A 64 -8.96 6.63 10.08
CA PHE A 64 -9.88 5.67 9.43
C PHE A 64 -9.22 4.79 8.38
N ILE A 65 -8.16 5.26 7.75
CA ILE A 65 -7.42 4.47 6.74
C ILE A 65 -6.21 3.76 7.33
N TYR A 66 -5.67 4.20 8.47
CA TYR A 66 -4.58 3.54 9.18
C TYR A 66 -5.06 2.40 10.09
N GLN A 67 -5.82 1.48 9.50
CA GLN A 67 -6.37 0.29 10.11
C GLN A 67 -6.17 -0.92 9.18
N ASN A 68 -6.32 -2.12 9.72
CA ASN A 68 -6.33 -3.35 8.90
C ASN A 68 -7.67 -3.49 8.18
N THR A 69 -7.93 -2.63 7.21
CA THR A 69 -9.20 -2.49 6.50
C THR A 69 -8.99 -2.29 4.99
N LEU A 70 -9.98 -2.74 4.21
CA LEU A 70 -10.08 -2.41 2.80
C LEU A 70 -10.60 -0.98 2.64
N VAL A 71 -9.94 -0.20 1.79
CA VAL A 71 -10.42 1.13 1.37
C VAL A 71 -10.82 1.03 -0.09
N ALA A 72 -12.05 1.40 -0.42
CA ALA A 72 -12.55 1.35 -1.79
C ALA A 72 -11.85 2.39 -2.67
N LEU A 73 -11.44 1.96 -3.86
CA LEU A 73 -11.00 2.80 -4.97
C LEU A 73 -12.17 3.10 -5.91
N ASP A 74 -12.98 2.07 -6.18
CA ASP A 74 -14.28 2.14 -6.82
C ASP A 74 -15.21 1.10 -6.19
N SER A 75 -16.11 1.54 -5.32
CA SER A 75 -17.02 0.64 -4.62
C SER A 75 -18.10 0.01 -5.52
N ALA A 76 -18.43 0.62 -6.66
CA ALA A 76 -19.40 0.08 -7.61
C ALA A 76 -18.82 -1.13 -8.36
N GLN A 77 -17.54 -1.10 -8.66
CA GLN A 77 -16.82 -2.19 -9.30
C GLN A 77 -16.17 -3.17 -8.30
N GLY A 78 -16.28 -2.92 -7.00
CA GLY A 78 -15.64 -3.73 -5.97
C GLY A 78 -14.11 -3.53 -5.88
N LEU A 79 -13.57 -2.53 -6.56
CA LEU A 79 -12.14 -2.22 -6.54
C LEU A 79 -11.75 -1.56 -5.23
N ASN A 80 -10.67 -2.03 -4.63
CA ASN A 80 -10.15 -1.52 -3.36
C ASN A 80 -8.63 -1.68 -3.29
N ILE A 81 -8.02 -1.04 -2.29
CA ILE A 81 -6.56 -1.04 -2.13
C ILE A 81 -5.98 -2.39 -1.63
N GLY A 82 -6.82 -3.36 -1.29
CA GLY A 82 -6.38 -4.63 -0.71
C GLY A 82 -6.25 -4.60 0.83
N MET A 83 -6.39 -5.79 1.44
CA MET A 83 -6.28 -5.97 2.90
C MET A 83 -4.82 -5.91 3.34
N PRO A 84 -4.44 -4.97 4.22
CA PRO A 84 -3.04 -4.78 4.60
C PRO A 84 -2.37 -6.03 5.18
N SER A 85 -3.04 -6.73 6.10
CA SER A 85 -2.47 -7.94 6.71
C SER A 85 -2.31 -9.10 5.72
N ALA A 86 -3.17 -9.22 4.71
CA ALA A 86 -3.01 -10.23 3.66
C ALA A 86 -1.76 -9.97 2.82
N HIS A 87 -1.53 -8.71 2.42
CA HIS A 87 -0.32 -8.34 1.70
C HIS A 87 0.94 -8.50 2.56
N ALA A 88 0.89 -8.10 3.83
CA ALA A 88 2.02 -8.29 4.74
C ALA A 88 2.39 -9.77 4.89
N TYR A 89 1.39 -10.66 5.00
CA TYR A 89 1.58 -12.11 5.04
C TYR A 89 2.26 -12.64 3.77
N TRP A 90 1.80 -12.20 2.58
CA TRP A 90 2.40 -12.63 1.31
C TRP A 90 3.81 -12.08 1.14
N LEU A 91 4.06 -10.82 1.51
CA LEU A 91 5.39 -10.21 1.46
C LEU A 91 6.39 -10.96 2.36
N ASP A 92 5.99 -11.36 3.57
CA ASP A 92 6.83 -12.18 4.45
C ASP A 92 7.12 -13.56 3.83
N GLY A 93 6.15 -14.16 3.15
CA GLY A 93 6.32 -15.42 2.43
C GLY A 93 7.22 -15.34 1.21
N CYS A 94 7.30 -14.17 0.56
CA CYS A 94 8.18 -13.95 -0.60
C CYS A 94 9.67 -13.87 -0.22
N ASP A 95 10.00 -13.60 1.05
CA ASP A 95 11.38 -13.51 1.58
C ASP A 95 12.31 -12.60 0.76
N LEU A 96 11.79 -11.42 0.35
CA LEU A 96 12.47 -10.50 -0.55
C LEU A 96 13.80 -9.98 0.02
N LYS A 97 14.81 -9.88 -0.85
CA LYS A 97 16.14 -9.34 -0.49
C LYS A 97 16.38 -8.00 -1.18
N GLU A 98 17.22 -7.18 -0.55
CA GLU A 98 17.73 -5.97 -1.19
C GLU A 98 18.42 -6.28 -2.52
N GLY A 99 18.15 -5.46 -3.53
CA GLY A 99 18.72 -5.57 -4.86
C GLY A 99 17.98 -6.54 -5.78
N GLU A 100 16.92 -7.20 -5.32
CA GLU A 100 16.13 -8.09 -6.19
C GLU A 100 15.25 -7.32 -7.16
N THR A 101 14.94 -7.99 -8.28
CA THR A 101 13.93 -7.54 -9.25
C THR A 101 12.63 -8.28 -8.98
N VAL A 102 11.55 -7.53 -8.79
CA VAL A 102 10.22 -8.04 -8.47
C VAL A 102 9.22 -7.67 -9.54
N LEU A 103 8.33 -8.59 -9.87
CA LEU A 103 7.17 -8.36 -10.72
C LEU A 103 5.90 -8.32 -9.87
N GLN A 104 5.13 -7.24 -10.01
CA GLN A 104 3.79 -7.12 -9.42
C GLN A 104 2.74 -6.99 -10.52
N VAL A 105 1.68 -7.79 -10.44
CA VAL A 105 0.52 -7.74 -11.34
C VAL A 105 -0.72 -7.35 -10.52
N GLY A 106 -1.50 -6.39 -11.05
CA GLY A 106 -2.64 -5.81 -10.33
C GLY A 106 -2.17 -4.79 -9.29
N VAL A 107 -1.63 -3.69 -9.76
CA VAL A 107 -0.99 -2.64 -8.94
C VAL A 107 -2.01 -1.77 -8.21
N GLY A 108 -3.21 -1.63 -8.78
CA GLY A 108 -4.18 -0.66 -8.30
C GLY A 108 -3.63 0.76 -8.39
N THR A 109 -3.59 1.46 -7.26
CA THR A 109 -3.02 2.81 -7.16
C THR A 109 -1.55 2.85 -6.74
N GLY A 110 -0.87 1.69 -6.61
CA GLY A 110 0.57 1.62 -6.37
C GLY A 110 1.00 1.51 -4.90
N TYR A 111 0.09 1.39 -3.94
CA TYR A 111 0.46 1.35 -2.52
C TYR A 111 1.43 0.22 -2.17
N TYR A 112 1.14 -1.00 -2.62
CA TYR A 112 2.03 -2.14 -2.36
C TYR A 112 3.26 -2.15 -3.26
N THR A 113 3.21 -1.50 -4.42
CA THR A 113 4.39 -1.23 -5.25
C THR A 113 5.41 -0.37 -4.48
N ALA A 114 4.94 0.67 -3.81
CA ALA A 114 5.78 1.52 -2.97
C ALA A 114 6.38 0.73 -1.78
N ILE A 115 5.62 -0.18 -1.16
CA ILE A 115 6.12 -1.06 -0.10
C ILE A 115 7.18 -2.03 -0.65
N LEU A 116 6.94 -2.64 -1.83
CA LEU A 116 7.92 -3.50 -2.51
C LEU A 116 9.20 -2.74 -2.81
N ALA A 117 9.10 -1.50 -3.29
CA ALA A 117 10.26 -0.64 -3.56
C ALA A 117 11.11 -0.37 -2.29
N GLN A 118 10.46 -0.19 -1.12
CA GLN A 118 11.18 -0.09 0.15
C GLN A 118 11.93 -1.39 0.48
N LEU A 119 11.34 -2.55 0.23
CA LEU A 119 11.92 -3.85 0.58
C LEU A 119 13.11 -4.22 -0.31
N VAL A 120 13.01 -3.97 -1.63
CA VAL A 120 14.11 -4.25 -2.56
C VAL A 120 15.21 -3.18 -2.53
N GLY A 121 14.91 -1.99 -1.99
CA GLY A 121 15.86 -0.91 -1.80
C GLY A 121 16.38 -0.28 -3.10
N SER A 122 17.35 0.63 -2.99
CA SER A 122 17.85 1.44 -4.11
C SER A 122 18.58 0.65 -5.22
N ARG A 123 18.96 -0.58 -4.95
CA ARG A 123 19.60 -1.47 -5.92
C ARG A 123 18.66 -2.46 -6.57
N GLY A 124 17.44 -2.56 -6.05
CA GLY A 124 16.40 -3.42 -6.58
C GLY A 124 15.52 -2.71 -7.60
N GLN A 125 14.63 -3.49 -8.22
CA GLN A 125 13.69 -2.97 -9.22
C GLN A 125 12.30 -3.61 -9.03
N VAL A 126 11.24 -2.82 -9.18
CA VAL A 126 9.86 -3.31 -9.19
C VAL A 126 9.25 -3.04 -10.56
N HIS A 127 8.88 -4.11 -11.27
CA HIS A 127 8.07 -4.02 -12.49
C HIS A 127 6.61 -4.19 -12.09
N ALA A 128 5.79 -3.19 -12.39
CA ALA A 128 4.41 -3.10 -11.95
C ALA A 128 3.46 -3.01 -13.15
N TYR A 129 2.43 -3.86 -13.19
CA TYR A 129 1.46 -3.93 -14.28
C TYR A 129 0.04 -3.77 -13.76
N GLU A 130 -0.71 -2.86 -14.39
CA GLU A 130 -2.12 -2.62 -14.12
C GLU A 130 -2.91 -2.60 -15.43
N ILE A 131 -4.05 -3.30 -15.45
CA ILE A 131 -4.90 -3.41 -16.64
C ILE A 131 -5.85 -2.22 -16.77
N ASP A 132 -6.26 -1.63 -15.65
CA ASP A 132 -7.09 -0.43 -15.63
C ASP A 132 -6.23 0.82 -15.82
N GLU A 133 -6.42 1.50 -16.96
CA GLU A 133 -5.62 2.70 -17.31
C GLU A 133 -5.75 3.81 -16.27
N SER A 134 -6.94 4.00 -15.68
CA SER A 134 -7.16 5.05 -14.69
C SER A 134 -6.43 4.77 -13.38
N LEU A 135 -6.39 3.51 -12.95
CA LEU A 135 -5.60 3.08 -11.80
C LEU A 135 -4.10 3.16 -12.08
N ALA A 136 -3.66 2.73 -13.27
CA ALA A 136 -2.27 2.83 -13.70
C ALA A 136 -1.78 4.29 -13.70
N ASP A 137 -2.61 5.22 -14.17
CA ASP A 137 -2.27 6.66 -14.15
C ASP A 137 -2.19 7.21 -12.71
N ARG A 138 -3.09 6.78 -11.83
CA ARG A 138 -3.02 7.12 -10.40
C ARG A 138 -1.76 6.56 -9.76
N ALA A 139 -1.39 5.32 -10.07
CA ALA A 139 -0.16 4.70 -9.58
C ALA A 139 1.07 5.53 -9.98
N ARG A 140 1.20 5.87 -11.28
CA ARG A 140 2.30 6.71 -11.78
C ARG A 140 2.38 8.08 -11.09
N GLN A 141 1.24 8.67 -10.73
CA GLN A 141 1.18 9.95 -10.01
C GLN A 141 1.59 9.81 -8.55
N SER A 142 1.21 8.71 -7.91
CA SER A 142 1.49 8.42 -6.50
C SER A 142 2.95 8.00 -6.26
N GLU A 143 3.58 7.39 -7.26
CA GLU A 143 4.97 6.92 -7.24
C GLU A 143 6.01 8.01 -7.58
N ARG A 144 5.62 9.29 -7.66
CA ARG A 144 6.64 10.35 -7.81
C ARG A 144 7.60 10.29 -6.62
N PRO A 145 8.84 9.79 -6.83
CA PRO A 145 9.76 9.57 -5.74
C PRO A 145 10.13 10.88 -5.07
N ALA A 146 10.21 10.85 -3.74
CA ALA A 146 11.06 11.79 -3.05
C ALA A 146 12.49 11.63 -3.61
N PRO A 147 13.30 12.72 -3.72
CA PRO A 147 14.62 12.65 -4.31
C PRO A 147 15.45 11.53 -3.65
N GLY A 148 15.86 10.51 -4.41
CA GLY A 148 16.65 9.38 -3.95
C GLY A 148 15.94 8.02 -3.86
N GLN A 149 14.67 7.90 -4.25
CA GLN A 149 13.94 6.62 -4.30
C GLN A 149 13.85 6.07 -5.72
N CYS A 150 13.89 4.74 -5.86
CA CYS A 150 13.78 4.04 -7.14
C CYS A 150 12.42 4.29 -7.80
N SER A 151 12.43 4.59 -9.10
CA SER A 151 11.24 4.63 -9.93
C SER A 151 10.89 3.21 -10.41
N GLY A 152 9.75 2.67 -9.97
CA GLY A 152 9.16 1.52 -10.64
C GLY A 152 8.52 1.96 -11.97
N GLU A 153 8.71 1.20 -13.04
CA GLU A 153 7.98 1.43 -14.29
C GLU A 153 6.62 0.72 -14.23
N VAL A 154 5.53 1.51 -14.20
CA VAL A 154 4.17 0.97 -14.38
C VAL A 154 3.89 0.89 -15.88
N GLY A 155 3.88 -0.33 -16.43
CA GLY A 155 3.56 -0.60 -17.81
C GLY A 155 2.10 -1.07 -18.01
N PRO A 156 1.51 -0.88 -19.22
CA PRO A 156 0.24 -1.51 -19.56
C PRO A 156 0.43 -3.03 -19.66
N CYS A 157 -0.58 -3.81 -19.24
CA CYS A 157 -0.63 -5.24 -19.60
C CYS A 157 -0.85 -5.35 -21.12
N ALA A 158 0.05 -6.02 -21.80
CA ALA A 158 -0.09 -6.36 -23.21
C ALA A 158 -1.14 -7.47 -23.43
#